data_fe006882aaaa3e7dc8fecd34ea63b56b
#
_entry.id   fe006882aaaa3e7dc8fecd34ea63b56b
#
_cell.length_a   1.000
_cell.length_b   1.000
_cell.length_c   1.000
_cell.angle_alpha   90.00
_cell.angle_beta   90.00
_cell.angle_gamma   90.00
#
_symmetry.space_group_name_H-M   'P 1'
#
loop_
_entity.id
_entity.type
_entity.pdbx_description
1 polymer ?
#
loop_
_entity_poly.entity_id
_entity_poly.type
_entity_poly.pdbx_seq_one_letter_code
_entity_poly.pdbx_strand_id
1 'polypeptide(L)'
;MRQLLASIFTLLLTTTIALALDSQTKAEIDELITYVQTSGVRFIRSGKEYSGIEGADHLRRKLAAAGDRVKTTDDFINGIASKSYLNGKPYLVKFADGHTQPTGEWLKAHLAETRKNKK
;
A
#
# COMPACT_ATOMS: atom_id res chain seq x y z
N MET A 1 4.62 41.00 -24.71
CA MET A 1 5.53 39.87 -24.94
C MET A 1 6.24 39.40 -23.68
N ARG A 2 6.72 40.28 -22.83
CA ARG A 2 7.47 39.90 -21.62
C ARG A 2 6.61 39.29 -20.52
N GLN A 3 5.30 39.57 -20.51
CA GLN A 3 4.38 39.07 -19.47
C GLN A 3 3.92 37.64 -19.66
N LEU A 4 4.04 37.09 -20.88
CA LEU A 4 3.64 35.69 -21.18
C LEU A 4 4.62 34.67 -20.64
N LEU A 5 5.91 35.02 -20.47
CA LEU A 5 6.93 34.13 -19.97
C LEU A 5 6.82 33.85 -18.47
N ALA A 6 6.27 34.80 -17.69
CA ALA A 6 6.09 34.64 -16.25
C ALA A 6 4.99 33.65 -15.88
N SER A 7 3.96 33.51 -16.73
CA SER A 7 2.84 32.57 -16.49
C SER A 7 3.23 31.12 -16.63
N ILE A 8 4.23 30.81 -17.45
CA ILE A 8 4.70 29.43 -17.68
C ILE A 8 5.48 28.90 -16.47
N PHE A 9 6.18 29.78 -15.75
CA PHE A 9 6.96 29.42 -14.57
C PHE A 9 6.10 28.93 -13.42
N THR A 10 4.90 29.49 -13.25
CA THR A 10 4.00 29.13 -12.15
C THR A 10 3.44 27.71 -12.27
N LEU A 11 3.25 27.23 -13.50
CA LEU A 11 2.74 25.86 -13.76
C LEU A 11 3.76 24.78 -13.38
N LEU A 12 5.05 25.01 -13.56
CA LEU A 12 6.11 24.06 -13.24
C LEU A 12 6.24 23.82 -11.74
N LEU A 13 6.02 24.83 -10.90
CA LEU A 13 6.08 24.71 -9.44
C LEU A 13 4.97 23.81 -8.88
N THR A 14 3.76 23.87 -9.45
CA THR A 14 2.62 23.07 -9.01
C THR A 14 2.87 21.57 -9.26
N THR A 15 3.49 21.22 -10.38
CA THR A 15 3.82 19.83 -10.73
C THR A 15 4.83 19.21 -9.74
N THR A 16 5.81 19.98 -9.28
CA THR A 16 6.85 19.53 -8.34
C THR A 16 6.26 19.18 -6.97
N ILE A 17 5.29 19.94 -6.48
CA ILE A 17 4.65 19.68 -5.18
C ILE A 17 3.85 18.35 -5.21
N ALA A 18 3.14 18.06 -6.30
CA ALA A 18 2.37 16.83 -6.46
C ALA A 18 3.27 15.59 -6.42
N LEU A 19 4.43 15.64 -7.06
CA LEU A 19 5.40 14.53 -7.05
C LEU A 19 5.97 14.26 -5.66
N ALA A 20 6.20 15.29 -4.85
CA ALA A 20 6.72 15.13 -3.49
C ALA A 20 5.75 14.41 -2.56
N LEU A 21 4.43 14.65 -2.69
CA LEU A 21 3.40 13.95 -1.90
C LEU A 21 3.33 12.46 -2.26
N ASP A 22 3.43 12.11 -3.55
CA ASP A 22 3.40 10.73 -4.00
C ASP A 22 4.58 9.90 -3.47
N SER A 23 5.75 10.49 -3.31
CA SER A 23 6.95 9.81 -2.83
C SER A 23 6.80 9.27 -1.41
N GLN A 24 6.17 10.03 -0.52
CA GLN A 24 5.96 9.60 0.86
C GLN A 24 4.96 8.44 0.95
N THR A 25 3.86 8.54 0.24
CA THR A 25 2.86 7.48 0.16
C THR A 25 3.46 6.20 -0.40
N LYS A 26 4.26 6.31 -1.47
CA LYS A 26 4.93 5.17 -2.07
C LYS A 26 5.86 4.47 -1.08
N ALA A 27 6.62 5.23 -0.31
CA ALA A 27 7.52 4.67 0.69
C ALA A 27 6.78 3.90 1.78
N GLU A 28 5.65 4.43 2.25
CA GLU A 28 4.82 3.75 3.24
C GLU A 28 4.22 2.45 2.68
N ILE A 29 3.72 2.48 1.46
CA ILE A 29 3.14 1.29 0.82
C ILE A 29 4.21 0.22 0.59
N ASP A 30 5.38 0.59 0.11
CA ASP A 30 6.49 -0.34 -0.10
C ASP A 30 6.90 -1.00 1.22
N GLU A 31 6.90 -0.25 2.31
CA GLU A 31 7.22 -0.78 3.64
C GLU A 31 6.17 -1.79 4.11
N LEU A 32 4.89 -1.51 3.90
CA LEU A 32 3.81 -2.44 4.26
C LEU A 32 3.90 -3.74 3.46
N ILE A 33 4.17 -3.67 2.17
CA ILE A 33 4.35 -4.87 1.33
C ILE A 33 5.57 -5.67 1.79
N THR A 34 6.67 -4.99 2.11
CA THR A 34 7.88 -5.62 2.65
C THR A 34 7.58 -6.31 3.98
N TYR A 35 6.73 -5.73 4.80
CA TYR A 35 6.30 -6.33 6.06
C TYR A 35 5.57 -7.66 5.83
N VAL A 36 4.65 -7.73 4.86
CA VAL A 36 4.02 -9.00 4.47
C VAL A 36 5.09 -10.01 4.07
N GLN A 37 6.06 -9.59 3.28
CA GLN A 37 7.10 -10.47 2.73
C GLN A 37 8.01 -11.05 3.80
N THR A 38 8.36 -10.26 4.84
CA THR A 38 9.47 -10.59 5.75
C THR A 38 9.04 -10.99 7.15
N SER A 39 7.76 -10.83 7.51
CA SER A 39 7.29 -11.07 8.89
C SER A 39 7.09 -12.53 9.27
N GLY A 40 7.22 -13.47 8.31
CA GLY A 40 7.05 -14.90 8.59
C GLY A 40 5.62 -15.39 8.57
N VAL A 41 4.64 -14.53 8.27
CA VAL A 41 3.23 -14.94 8.19
C VAL A 41 2.94 -15.70 6.90
N ARG A 42 1.87 -16.51 6.94
CA ARG A 42 1.26 -17.06 5.72
C ARG A 42 0.16 -16.10 5.27
N PHE A 43 -0.03 -15.97 3.97
CA PHE A 43 -1.04 -15.10 3.38
C PHE A 43 -2.18 -15.96 2.86
N ILE A 44 -3.42 -15.69 3.28
CA ILE A 44 -4.59 -16.47 2.89
C ILE A 44 -5.47 -15.65 1.95
N ARG A 45 -5.73 -16.22 0.78
CA ARG A 45 -6.58 -15.62 -0.24
C ARG A 45 -7.61 -16.66 -0.69
N SER A 46 -8.88 -16.38 -0.48
CA SER A 46 -9.99 -17.26 -0.85
C SER A 46 -9.80 -18.70 -0.32
N GLY A 47 -9.37 -18.82 0.93
CA GLY A 47 -9.18 -20.09 1.61
C GLY A 47 -7.88 -20.83 1.27
N LYS A 48 -7.07 -20.28 0.37
CA LYS A 48 -5.80 -20.90 -0.02
C LYS A 48 -4.64 -20.15 0.65
N GLU A 49 -3.70 -20.91 1.19
CA GLU A 49 -2.50 -20.36 1.83
C GLU A 49 -1.37 -20.14 0.84
N TYR A 50 -0.67 -19.04 1.02
CA TYR A 50 0.52 -18.67 0.25
C TYR A 50 1.62 -18.26 1.21
N SER A 51 2.86 -18.26 0.76
CA SER A 51 3.96 -17.69 1.54
C SER A 51 3.82 -16.17 1.63
N GLY A 52 4.53 -15.57 2.57
CA GLY A 52 4.60 -14.11 2.65
C GLY A 52 5.16 -13.47 1.38
N ILE A 53 6.15 -14.14 0.76
CA ILE A 53 6.73 -13.67 -0.51
C ILE A 53 5.69 -13.67 -1.63
N GLU A 54 4.94 -14.75 -1.76
CA GLU A 54 3.87 -14.86 -2.77
C GLU A 54 2.75 -13.85 -2.51
N GLY A 55 2.38 -13.65 -1.24
CA GLY A 55 1.39 -12.64 -0.84
C GLY A 55 1.83 -11.25 -1.19
N ALA A 56 3.08 -10.90 -0.89
CA ALA A 56 3.64 -9.60 -1.24
C ALA A 56 3.65 -9.37 -2.75
N ASP A 57 4.04 -10.36 -3.53
CA ASP A 57 4.04 -10.28 -4.99
C ASP A 57 2.62 -10.06 -5.54
N HIS A 58 1.63 -10.75 -4.96
CA HIS A 58 0.23 -10.56 -5.32
C HIS A 58 -0.22 -9.11 -5.07
N LEU A 59 0.14 -8.54 -3.91
CA LEU A 59 -0.21 -7.16 -3.59
C LEU A 59 0.48 -6.17 -4.53
N ARG A 60 1.72 -6.41 -4.91
CA ARG A 60 2.43 -5.57 -5.88
C ARG A 60 1.74 -5.57 -7.24
N ARG A 61 1.27 -6.72 -7.70
CA ARG A 61 0.56 -6.81 -8.99
C ARG A 61 -0.79 -6.10 -8.91
N LYS A 62 -1.53 -6.24 -7.82
CA LYS A 62 -2.79 -5.52 -7.62
C LYS A 62 -2.58 -4.01 -7.61
N LEU A 63 -1.54 -3.56 -6.92
CA LEU A 63 -1.21 -2.14 -6.83
C LEU A 63 -0.89 -1.57 -8.21
N ALA A 64 -0.09 -2.28 -9.00
CA ALA A 64 0.26 -1.85 -10.36
C ALA A 64 -0.99 -1.76 -11.24
N ALA A 65 -1.91 -2.71 -11.12
CA ALA A 65 -3.15 -2.71 -11.89
C ALA A 65 -4.10 -1.59 -11.48
N ALA A 66 -4.08 -1.18 -10.20
CA ALA A 66 -4.95 -0.13 -9.69
C ALA A 66 -4.53 1.27 -10.15
N GLY A 67 -3.23 1.48 -10.34
CA GLY A 67 -2.70 2.76 -10.83
C GLY A 67 -3.17 3.96 -10.00
N ASP A 68 -3.76 4.94 -10.66
CA ASP A 68 -4.18 6.22 -10.03
C ASP A 68 -5.31 6.10 -9.02
N ARG A 69 -5.94 4.95 -8.88
CA ARG A 69 -6.99 4.75 -7.87
C ARG A 69 -6.43 4.70 -6.46
N VAL A 70 -5.14 4.45 -6.30
CA VAL A 70 -4.45 4.46 -5.01
C VAL A 70 -3.70 5.77 -4.87
N LYS A 71 -4.20 6.66 -4.02
CA LYS A 71 -3.61 8.00 -3.80
C LYS A 71 -3.03 8.15 -2.40
N THR A 72 -3.49 7.34 -1.45
CA THR A 72 -3.05 7.38 -0.06
C THR A 72 -2.67 5.98 0.41
N THR A 73 -1.96 5.92 1.53
CA THR A 73 -1.64 4.63 2.16
C THR A 73 -2.91 3.92 2.61
N ASP A 74 -3.92 4.67 3.08
CA ASP A 74 -5.22 4.08 3.45
C ASP A 74 -5.94 3.50 2.24
N ASP A 75 -5.85 4.14 1.07
CA ASP A 75 -6.41 3.58 -0.17
C ASP A 75 -5.79 2.23 -0.49
N PHE A 76 -4.48 2.10 -0.29
CA PHE A 76 -3.79 0.83 -0.49
C PHE A 76 -4.30 -0.24 0.48
N ILE A 77 -4.35 0.07 1.77
CA ILE A 77 -4.79 -0.91 2.77
C ILE A 77 -6.24 -1.34 2.51
N ASN A 78 -7.14 -0.39 2.34
CA ASN A 78 -8.56 -0.67 2.21
C ASN A 78 -8.95 -1.24 0.84
N GLY A 79 -8.31 -0.77 -0.22
CA GLY A 79 -8.68 -1.15 -1.58
C GLY A 79 -7.87 -2.30 -2.18
N ILE A 80 -6.61 -2.45 -1.78
CA ILE A 80 -5.70 -3.43 -2.39
C ILE A 80 -5.45 -4.61 -1.45
N ALA A 81 -5.12 -4.32 -0.18
CA ALA A 81 -4.58 -5.32 0.74
C ALA A 81 -5.64 -6.01 1.61
N SER A 82 -6.88 -5.54 1.61
CA SER A 82 -7.89 -6.04 2.56
C SER A 82 -8.75 -7.16 2.03
N LYS A 83 -9.05 -7.19 0.73
CA LYS A 83 -10.00 -8.18 0.21
C LYS A 83 -9.85 -8.40 -1.29
N SER A 84 -10.38 -9.55 -1.75
CA SER A 84 -10.45 -9.89 -3.15
C SER A 84 -11.52 -9.06 -3.87
N TYR A 85 -11.22 -8.54 -5.05
CA TYR A 85 -12.21 -7.88 -5.90
C TYR A 85 -13.25 -8.85 -6.45
N LEU A 86 -12.86 -10.12 -6.66
CA LEU A 86 -13.73 -11.09 -7.33
C LEU A 86 -14.88 -11.56 -6.46
N ASN A 87 -14.65 -11.74 -5.15
CA ASN A 87 -15.66 -12.32 -4.26
C ASN A 87 -15.84 -11.56 -2.94
N GLY A 88 -15.10 -10.47 -2.74
CA GLY A 88 -15.20 -9.66 -1.53
C GLY A 88 -14.67 -10.32 -0.26
N LYS A 89 -14.09 -11.50 -0.35
CA LYS A 89 -13.55 -12.20 0.82
C LYS A 89 -12.32 -11.49 1.36
N PRO A 90 -12.21 -11.31 2.68
CA PRO A 90 -11.03 -10.68 3.26
C PRO A 90 -9.79 -11.54 3.08
N TYR A 91 -8.66 -10.90 2.83
CA TYR A 91 -7.37 -11.54 2.95
C TYR A 91 -7.02 -11.69 4.42
N LEU A 92 -6.42 -12.81 4.77
CA LEU A 92 -6.00 -13.07 6.15
C LEU A 92 -4.49 -13.31 6.19
N VAL A 93 -3.88 -13.02 7.32
CA VAL A 93 -2.54 -13.49 7.65
C VAL A 93 -2.66 -14.57 8.70
N LYS A 94 -1.82 -15.59 8.61
CA LYS A 94 -1.78 -16.71 9.55
C LYS A 94 -0.41 -16.74 10.21
N PHE A 95 -0.43 -16.73 11.53
CA PHE A 95 0.78 -16.72 12.34
C PHE A 95 1.28 -18.13 12.63
N ALA A 96 2.48 -18.23 13.18
CA ALA A 96 3.13 -19.53 13.44
C ALA A 96 2.31 -20.44 14.37
N ASP A 97 1.54 -19.85 15.30
CA ASP A 97 0.69 -20.60 16.22
C ASP A 97 -0.64 -21.05 15.59
N GLY A 98 -0.89 -20.66 14.34
CA GLY A 98 -2.08 -21.06 13.59
C GLY A 98 -3.23 -20.07 13.64
N HIS A 99 -3.20 -19.05 14.51
CA HIS A 99 -4.28 -18.08 14.52
C HIS A 99 -4.19 -17.14 13.30
N THR A 100 -5.33 -16.58 12.93
CA THR A 100 -5.45 -15.69 11.77
C THR A 100 -5.97 -14.33 12.18
N GLN A 101 -5.67 -13.34 11.34
CA GLN A 101 -6.16 -11.97 11.52
C GLN A 101 -6.41 -11.38 10.12
N PRO A 102 -7.43 -10.53 9.95
CA PRO A 102 -7.59 -9.80 8.68
C PRO A 102 -6.33 -9.01 8.34
N THR A 103 -5.87 -9.15 7.10
CA THR A 103 -4.63 -8.50 6.64
C THR A 103 -4.71 -6.98 6.77
N GLY A 104 -5.87 -6.39 6.44
CA GLY A 104 -6.05 -4.94 6.54
C GLY A 104 -5.84 -4.41 7.95
N GLU A 105 -6.39 -5.09 8.95
CA GLU A 105 -6.24 -4.70 10.37
C GLU A 105 -4.80 -4.82 10.82
N TRP A 106 -4.15 -5.91 10.44
CA TRP A 106 -2.75 -6.18 10.78
C TRP A 106 -1.83 -5.10 10.19
N LEU A 107 -2.06 -4.71 8.94
CA LEU A 107 -1.29 -3.66 8.29
C LEU A 107 -1.55 -2.28 8.89
N LYS A 108 -2.79 -1.97 9.27
CA LYS A 108 -3.11 -0.71 9.94
C LYS A 108 -2.36 -0.56 11.25
N ALA A 109 -2.27 -1.63 12.03
CA ALA A 109 -1.51 -1.63 13.28
C ALA A 109 -0.03 -1.38 13.04
N HIS A 110 0.55 -2.03 12.03
CA HIS A 110 1.95 -1.83 11.67
C HIS A 110 2.21 -0.39 11.20
N LEU A 111 1.32 0.15 10.37
CA LEU A 111 1.44 1.54 9.90
C LEU A 111 1.43 2.53 11.07
N ALA A 112 0.55 2.32 12.04
CA ALA A 112 0.49 3.17 13.23
C ALA A 112 1.80 3.12 14.01
N GLU A 113 2.40 1.93 14.16
CA GLU A 113 3.69 1.77 14.83
C GLU A 113 4.82 2.48 14.09
N THR A 114 4.91 2.30 12.77
CA THR A 114 5.98 2.92 11.99
C THR A 114 5.87 4.45 11.99
N ARG A 115 4.67 4.98 11.93
CA ARG A 115 4.45 6.44 11.99
C ARG A 115 4.82 7.01 13.37
N LYS A 116 4.50 6.29 14.42
CA LYS A 116 4.86 6.65 15.79
C LYS A 116 6.37 6.72 15.97
N ASN A 117 7.10 5.75 15.41
CA ASN A 117 8.55 5.64 15.58
C ASN A 117 9.34 6.66 14.74
N LYS A 118 8.71 7.34 13.79
CA LYS A 118 9.36 8.36 12.96
C LYS A 118 9.44 9.75 13.59
N LYS A 119 8.89 9.93 14.76
CA LYS A 119 8.92 11.24 15.45
C LYS A 119 10.20 11.47 16.25
#